data_c8034b237a4fb9a89911b4716d854253
#
_entry.id   c8034b237a4fb9a89911b4716d854253
#
_cell.length_a   1.000
_cell.length_b   1.000
_cell.length_c   1.000
_cell.angle_alpha   90.00
_cell.angle_beta   90.00
_cell.angle_gamma   90.00
#
_symmetry.space_group_name_H-M   'P 1'
#
loop_
_entity.id
_entity.type
_entity.pdbx_description
1 polymer ?
#
loop_
_entity_poly.entity_id
_entity_poly.type
_entity_poly.pdbx_seq_one_letter_code
_entity_poly.pdbx_strand_id
1 'polypeptide(L)'
;MKFKPYPKYKPTGVEWVGDIPEHWEVKRLKAVVTQVDRKVETKEDLKLRFIGMEDVEPWVGRLLENTTETVPMGMANAFKKGNILFGKLRPYLAKACIAESDGLCSTEFLVLESSALNKRFLLYTLL
;
A
#
# COMPACT_ATOMS: atom_id res chain seq x y z
N MET A 1 -26.87 4.94 5.66
CA MET A 1 -27.19 3.76 4.86
C MET A 1 -26.95 2.51 5.70
N LYS A 2 -27.97 1.67 5.78
CA LYS A 2 -27.83 0.39 6.49
C LYS A 2 -27.51 -0.70 5.47
N PHE A 3 -26.41 -1.41 5.71
CA PHE A 3 -26.07 -2.58 4.92
C PHE A 3 -26.81 -3.79 5.46
N LYS A 4 -27.26 -4.64 4.57
CA LYS A 4 -27.91 -5.89 4.93
C LYS A 4 -26.89 -6.84 5.54
N PRO A 5 -27.13 -7.40 6.74
CA PRO A 5 -26.18 -8.33 7.34
C PRO A 5 -26.11 -9.63 6.51
N TYR A 6 -24.96 -10.29 6.60
CA TYR A 6 -24.80 -11.60 6.00
C TYR A 6 -25.63 -12.64 6.74
N PRO A 7 -26.13 -13.69 6.04
CA PRO A 7 -27.02 -14.67 6.67
C PRO A 7 -26.34 -15.53 7.74
N LYS A 8 -25.03 -15.77 7.63
CA LYS A 8 -24.28 -16.58 8.59
C LYS A 8 -22.93 -16.00 8.88
N TYR A 9 -22.49 -16.13 10.13
CA TYR A 9 -21.18 -15.70 10.60
C TYR A 9 -20.45 -16.85 11.26
N LYS A 10 -19.13 -16.74 11.35
CA LYS A 10 -18.28 -17.69 12.07
C LYS A 10 -17.23 -16.94 12.89
N PRO A 11 -16.77 -17.52 14.01
CA PRO A 11 -15.69 -16.91 14.80
C PRO A 11 -14.37 -17.00 14.05
N THR A 12 -13.56 -15.95 14.14
CA THR A 12 -12.25 -15.89 13.50
C THR A 12 -11.15 -16.53 14.35
N GLY A 13 -11.38 -16.66 15.66
CA GLY A 13 -10.34 -17.03 16.61
C GLY A 13 -9.39 -15.88 16.94
N VAL A 14 -9.63 -14.72 16.39
CA VAL A 14 -8.87 -13.49 16.66
C VAL A 14 -9.77 -12.54 17.43
N GLU A 15 -9.41 -12.26 18.67
CA GLU A 15 -10.25 -11.51 19.60
C GLU A 15 -10.72 -10.15 19.08
N TRP A 16 -9.81 -9.37 18.54
CA TRP A 16 -10.12 -8.01 18.07
C TRP A 16 -10.89 -7.97 16.74
N VAL A 17 -10.90 -9.06 15.98
CA VAL A 17 -11.68 -9.16 14.73
C VAL A 17 -13.09 -9.64 15.00
N GLY A 18 -13.26 -10.57 15.94
CA GLY A 18 -14.57 -11.14 16.27
C GLY A 18 -15.06 -12.11 15.20
N ASP A 19 -16.34 -11.98 14.84
CA ASP A 19 -16.99 -12.83 13.86
C ASP A 19 -16.93 -12.24 12.46
N ILE A 20 -16.81 -13.12 11.46
CA ILE A 20 -16.85 -12.74 10.05
C ILE A 20 -17.93 -13.57 9.33
N PRO A 21 -18.39 -13.14 8.15
CA PRO A 21 -19.29 -13.95 7.35
C PRO A 21 -18.74 -15.36 7.12
N GLU A 22 -19.60 -16.37 7.12
CA GLU A 22 -19.19 -17.77 7.05
C GLU A 22 -18.34 -18.09 5.82
N HIS A 23 -18.58 -17.45 4.69
CA HIS A 23 -17.86 -17.68 3.45
C HIS A 23 -16.51 -16.93 3.36
N TRP A 24 -16.19 -16.09 4.33
CA TRP A 24 -14.90 -15.39 4.37
C TRP A 24 -13.82 -16.26 5.00
N GLU A 25 -12.58 -15.99 4.64
CA GLU A 25 -11.42 -16.67 5.19
C GLU A 25 -10.53 -15.70 5.95
N VAL A 26 -9.88 -16.19 7.00
CA VAL A 26 -8.86 -15.45 7.74
C VAL A 26 -7.49 -15.92 7.24
N LYS A 27 -6.70 -15.02 6.68
CA LYS A 27 -5.35 -15.31 6.21
C LYS A 27 -4.35 -14.29 6.72
N ARG A 28 -3.11 -14.72 6.87
CA ARG A 28 -2.03 -13.79 7.21
C ARG A 28 -1.75 -12.89 6.00
N LEU A 29 -1.44 -11.63 6.27
CA LEU A 29 -1.15 -10.64 5.23
C LEU A 29 -0.05 -11.14 4.28
N LYS A 30 1.04 -11.69 4.81
CA LYS A 30 2.15 -12.20 3.99
C LYS A 30 1.77 -13.37 3.08
N ALA A 31 0.65 -14.05 3.33
CA ALA A 31 0.18 -15.14 2.48
C ALA A 31 -0.56 -14.63 1.24
N VAL A 32 -1.09 -13.41 1.29
CA VAL A 32 -1.91 -12.84 0.21
C VAL A 32 -1.29 -11.61 -0.44
N VAL A 33 -0.19 -11.10 0.11
CA VAL A 33 0.50 -9.91 -0.37
C VAL A 33 1.97 -10.26 -0.61
N THR A 34 2.49 -9.80 -1.75
CA THR A 34 3.91 -9.95 -2.10
C THR A 34 4.60 -8.61 -2.01
N GLN A 35 5.76 -8.59 -1.38
CA GLN A 35 6.63 -7.42 -1.41
C GLN A 35 7.43 -7.43 -2.70
N VAL A 36 7.34 -6.36 -3.46
CA VAL A 36 8.11 -6.18 -4.68
C VAL A 36 9.44 -5.51 -4.30
N ASP A 37 10.54 -6.20 -4.54
CA ASP A 37 11.88 -5.68 -4.22
C ASP A 37 12.64 -5.42 -5.53
N ARG A 38 12.42 -4.23 -6.10
CA ARG A 38 13.11 -3.76 -7.31
C ARG A 38 13.80 -2.44 -7.02
N LYS A 39 15.06 -2.52 -6.66
CA LYS A 39 15.87 -1.34 -6.42
C LYS A 39 16.52 -0.88 -7.70
N VAL A 40 16.50 0.44 -7.90
CA VAL A 40 17.08 1.09 -9.07
C VAL A 40 18.01 2.18 -8.57
N GLU A 41 19.21 2.24 -9.14
CA GLU A 41 20.11 3.36 -8.92
C GLU A 41 19.70 4.52 -9.82
N THR A 42 19.44 5.68 -9.22
CA THR A 42 18.97 6.85 -9.94
C THR A 42 20.14 7.78 -10.24
N LYS A 43 20.16 8.28 -11.48
CA LYS A 43 21.10 9.29 -11.96
C LYS A 43 20.37 10.61 -12.18
N GLU A 44 21.13 11.70 -12.23
CA GLU A 44 20.67 13.08 -12.24
C GLU A 44 19.59 13.45 -13.29
N ASP A 45 19.48 12.71 -14.39
CA ASP A 45 18.61 13.06 -15.53
C ASP A 45 17.36 12.19 -15.69
N LEU A 46 16.94 11.44 -14.66
CA LEU A 46 15.75 10.59 -14.79
C LEU A 46 14.47 11.41 -14.62
N LYS A 47 13.68 11.49 -15.68
CA LYS A 47 12.35 12.11 -15.70
C LYS A 47 11.26 11.07 -15.45
N LEU A 48 11.26 10.48 -14.26
CA LEU A 48 10.24 9.54 -13.83
C LEU A 48 9.50 10.10 -12.64
N ARG A 49 8.27 9.65 -12.44
CA ARG A 49 7.54 10.00 -11.23
C ARG A 49 8.24 9.44 -10.02
N PHE A 50 8.53 10.31 -9.07
CA PHE A 50 9.12 9.91 -7.79
C PHE A 50 8.18 10.26 -6.65
N ILE A 51 7.96 9.31 -5.76
CA ILE A 51 7.14 9.48 -4.56
C ILE A 51 8.03 9.37 -3.32
N GLY A 52 8.10 10.44 -2.57
CA GLY A 52 8.78 10.48 -1.27
C GLY A 52 7.76 10.33 -0.13
N MET A 53 8.25 10.13 1.09
CA MET A 53 7.39 9.99 2.27
C MET A 53 6.51 11.23 2.49
N GLU A 54 7.02 12.41 2.17
CA GLU A 54 6.30 13.68 2.29
C GLU A 54 5.14 13.83 1.31
N ASP A 55 5.10 13.01 0.28
CA ASP A 55 4.07 13.09 -0.77
C ASP A 55 2.81 12.30 -0.41
N VAL A 56 2.82 11.56 0.68
CA VAL A 56 1.69 10.74 1.10
C VAL A 56 1.08 11.30 2.37
N GLU A 57 -0.24 11.52 2.34
CA GLU A 57 -0.96 12.03 3.50
C GLU A 57 -1.15 10.92 4.55
N PRO A 58 -0.85 11.20 5.84
CA PRO A 58 -1.06 10.21 6.89
C PRO A 58 -2.53 9.81 7.04
N TRP A 59 -2.79 8.51 7.28
CA TRP A 59 -4.10 7.94 7.66
C TRP A 59 -5.19 7.96 6.60
N VAL A 60 -5.00 8.63 5.46
CA VAL A 60 -6.07 8.89 4.48
C VAL A 60 -5.93 8.03 3.23
N GLY A 61 -4.75 7.49 2.97
CA GLY A 61 -4.50 6.70 1.77
C GLY A 61 -4.42 7.53 0.49
N ARG A 62 -4.09 8.80 0.62
CA ARG A 62 -4.06 9.74 -0.51
C ARG A 62 -2.64 10.21 -0.81
N LEU A 63 -2.32 10.23 -2.10
CA LEU A 63 -1.10 10.82 -2.62
C LEU A 63 -1.34 12.33 -2.81
N LEU A 64 -0.46 13.14 -2.24
CA LEU A 64 -0.50 14.58 -2.45
C LEU A 64 0.01 14.92 -3.84
N GLU A 65 -0.49 16.03 -4.42
CA GLU A 65 0.05 16.52 -5.68
C GLU A 65 1.50 16.92 -5.48
N ASN A 66 2.39 16.21 -6.14
CA ASN A 66 3.81 16.51 -6.09
C ASN A 66 4.21 17.31 -7.32
N THR A 67 4.71 18.51 -7.09
CA THR A 67 5.21 19.39 -8.13
C THR A 67 6.68 19.15 -8.47
N THR A 68 7.37 18.29 -7.70
CA THR A 68 8.77 17.98 -7.95
C THR A 68 8.90 16.87 -8.99
N GLU A 69 9.42 17.23 -10.14
CA GLU A 69 9.70 16.28 -11.23
C GLU A 69 11.10 15.67 -11.14
N THR A 70 11.83 15.98 -10.08
CA THR A 70 13.23 15.57 -9.93
C THR A 70 13.32 14.32 -9.07
N VAL A 71 13.91 13.28 -9.62
CA VAL A 71 14.23 12.06 -8.88
C VAL A 71 15.53 12.28 -8.11
N PRO A 72 15.55 12.12 -6.78
CA PRO A 72 16.79 12.23 -6.02
C PRO A 72 17.82 11.20 -6.47
N MET A 73 19.08 11.57 -6.44
CA MET A 73 20.17 10.63 -6.72
C MET A 73 20.28 9.57 -5.63
N GLY A 74 20.62 8.37 -6.01
CA GLY A 74 20.83 7.25 -5.10
C GLY A 74 19.94 6.06 -5.44
N MET A 75 19.60 5.27 -4.41
CA MET A 75 18.76 4.09 -4.60
C MET A 75 17.29 4.46 -4.42
N ALA A 76 16.45 3.88 -5.26
CA ALA A 76 15.02 4.01 -5.20
C ALA A 76 14.36 2.65 -5.45
N ASN A 77 13.12 2.49 -5.02
CA ASN A 77 12.31 1.32 -5.33
C ASN A 77 11.44 1.61 -6.56
N ALA A 78 11.42 0.67 -7.50
CA ALA A 78 10.53 0.77 -8.65
C ALA A 78 9.17 0.19 -8.31
N PHE A 79 8.12 0.85 -8.75
CA PHE A 79 6.75 0.37 -8.59
C PHE A 79 6.00 0.45 -9.92
N LYS A 80 4.94 -0.33 -10.01
CA LYS A 80 4.03 -0.35 -11.15
C LYS A 80 2.66 0.16 -10.76
N LYS A 81 1.91 0.66 -11.73
CA LYS A 81 0.51 1.03 -11.54
C LYS A 81 -0.25 -0.07 -10.81
N GLY A 82 -0.94 0.30 -9.76
CA GLY A 82 -1.74 -0.62 -8.94
C GLY A 82 -1.00 -1.21 -7.75
N ASN A 83 0.31 -1.04 -7.65
CA ASN A 83 1.03 -1.40 -6.43
C ASN A 83 0.62 -0.50 -5.27
N ILE A 84 0.70 -1.02 -4.06
CA ILE A 84 0.48 -0.23 -2.85
C ILE A 84 1.83 0.13 -2.26
N LEU A 85 2.00 1.40 -1.94
CA LEU A 85 3.19 1.91 -1.28
C LEU A 85 2.84 2.15 0.18
N PHE A 86 3.57 1.51 1.08
CA PHE A 86 3.40 1.65 2.52
C PHE A 86 4.69 2.16 3.14
N GLY A 87 4.62 3.29 3.84
CA GLY A 87 5.77 3.87 4.51
C GLY A 87 6.18 3.06 5.73
N LYS A 88 7.35 2.45 5.67
CA LYS A 88 7.88 1.65 6.78
C LYS A 88 8.56 2.48 7.87
N LEU A 89 8.91 3.72 7.55
CA LEU A 89 9.44 4.65 8.53
C LEU A 89 8.28 5.31 9.27
N ARG A 90 8.28 5.25 10.60
CA ARG A 90 7.19 5.75 11.44
C ARG A 90 5.83 5.19 11.02
N PRO A 91 5.63 3.86 11.09
CA PRO A 91 4.42 3.22 10.59
C PRO A 91 3.13 3.70 11.27
N TYR A 92 3.22 4.29 12.46
CA TYR A 92 2.07 4.88 13.14
C TYR A 92 1.45 6.07 12.39
N LEU A 93 2.16 6.64 11.43
CA LEU A 93 1.62 7.69 10.55
C LEU A 93 0.72 7.13 9.46
N ALA A 94 0.70 5.82 9.29
CA ALA A 94 -0.13 5.13 8.30
C ALA A 94 -0.10 5.81 6.93
N LYS A 95 1.10 6.05 6.41
CA LYS A 95 1.30 6.63 5.08
C LYS A 95 1.26 5.52 4.04
N ALA A 96 0.15 5.40 3.33
CA ALA A 96 -0.03 4.40 2.29
C ALA A 96 -0.83 4.97 1.14
N CYS A 97 -0.55 4.52 -0.08
CA CYS A 97 -1.30 4.93 -1.25
C CYS A 97 -1.27 3.85 -2.33
N ILE A 98 -2.21 3.93 -3.29
CA ILE A 98 -2.21 3.10 -4.48
C ILE A 98 -1.51 3.88 -5.59
N ALA A 99 -0.53 3.26 -6.26
CA ALA A 99 0.17 3.88 -7.37
C ALA A 99 -0.75 4.01 -8.59
N GLU A 100 -0.88 5.22 -9.11
CA GLU A 100 -1.73 5.53 -10.27
C GLU A 100 -0.99 5.36 -11.59
N SER A 101 0.33 5.26 -11.54
CA SER A 101 1.20 5.07 -12.70
C SER A 101 2.46 4.34 -12.27
N ASP A 102 3.25 3.87 -13.23
CA ASP A 102 4.58 3.34 -12.95
C ASP A 102 5.51 4.48 -12.51
N GLY A 103 6.48 4.16 -11.67
CA GLY A 103 7.44 5.16 -11.21
C GLY A 103 8.44 4.61 -10.19
N LEU A 104 9.06 5.53 -9.48
CA LEU A 104 10.03 5.24 -8.44
C LEU A 104 9.60 5.88 -7.12
N CYS A 105 9.95 5.25 -6.02
CA CYS A 105 9.68 5.79 -4.70
C CYS A 105 10.90 5.66 -3.79
N SER A 106 10.85 6.39 -2.66
CA SER A 106 11.88 6.28 -1.63
C SER A 106 12.01 4.84 -1.15
N THR A 107 13.23 4.43 -0.80
CA THR A 107 13.51 3.13 -0.19
C THR A 107 12.83 2.97 1.18
N GLU A 108 12.28 4.04 1.72
CA GLU A 108 11.50 4.02 2.97
C GLU A 108 10.09 3.45 2.79
N PHE A 109 9.67 3.17 1.54
CA PHE A 109 8.41 2.50 1.26
C PHE A 109 8.60 1.00 1.07
N LEU A 110 7.62 0.23 1.53
CA LEU A 110 7.38 -1.13 1.05
C LEU A 110 6.49 -1.03 -0.17
N VAL A 111 6.87 -1.71 -1.25
CA VAL A 111 6.06 -1.82 -2.45
C VAL A 111 5.34 -3.15 -2.40
N LEU A 112 4.03 -3.12 -2.35
CA LEU A 112 3.19 -4.30 -2.12
C LEU A 112 2.31 -4.58 -3.33
N GLU A 113 2.17 -5.86 -3.63
CA GLU A 113 1.32 -6.36 -4.70
C GLU A 113 0.47 -7.52 -4.21
N SER A 114 -0.77 -7.60 -4.65
CA SER A 114 -1.64 -8.73 -4.36
C SER A 114 -2.52 -9.05 -5.55
N SER A 115 -2.52 -10.31 -5.96
CA SER A 115 -3.47 -10.83 -6.95
C SER A 115 -4.75 -11.37 -6.29
N ALA A 116 -4.71 -11.61 -4.98
CA ALA A 116 -5.81 -12.21 -4.23
C ALA A 116 -6.77 -11.19 -3.63
N LEU A 117 -6.30 -9.98 -3.34
CA LEU A 117 -7.08 -8.95 -2.66
C LEU A 117 -7.39 -7.78 -3.56
N ASN A 118 -8.56 -7.18 -3.35
CA ASN A 118 -8.88 -5.89 -3.95
C ASN A 118 -7.92 -4.83 -3.40
N LYS A 119 -7.39 -3.99 -4.27
CA LYS A 119 -6.38 -2.99 -3.91
C LYS A 119 -6.86 -1.99 -2.87
N ARG A 120 -8.10 -1.50 -2.99
CA ARG A 120 -8.67 -0.57 -2.03
C ARG A 120 -8.91 -1.23 -0.68
N PHE A 121 -9.37 -2.48 -0.69
CA PHE A 121 -9.52 -3.24 0.55
C PHE A 121 -8.19 -3.39 1.27
N LEU A 122 -7.13 -3.76 0.54
CA LEU A 122 -5.78 -3.87 1.11
C LEU A 122 -5.30 -2.51 1.63
N LEU A 123 -5.49 -1.44 0.87
CA LEU A 123 -5.10 -0.10 1.31
C LEU A 123 -5.76 0.27 2.63
N TYR A 124 -7.09 0.12 2.73
CA TYR A 124 -7.81 0.47 3.96
C TYR A 124 -7.43 -0.42 5.15
N THR A 125 -7.03 -1.66 4.89
CA THR A 125 -6.54 -2.56 5.94
C THR A 125 -5.23 -2.06 6.54
N LEU A 126 -4.40 -1.38 5.75
CA LEU A 126 -3.10 -0.85 6.17
C LEU A 126 -3.18 0.53 6.85
N LEU A 127 -4.32 1.18 6.80
CA LEU A 127 -4.52 2.51 7.41
C LEU A 127 -4.95 2.48 8.87
#